data_2195e17423cdb8bdba19ca7e7cd4556e
#
_entry.id   2195e17423cdb8bdba19ca7e7cd4556e
#
_cell.length_a   1.000
_cell.length_b   1.000
_cell.length_c   1.000
_cell.angle_alpha   90.00
_cell.angle_beta   90.00
_cell.angle_gamma   90.00
#
_symmetry.space_group_name_H-M   'P 1'
#
loop_
_entity.id
_entity.type
_entity.pdbx_description
1 polymer ?
#
loop_
_entity_poly.entity_id
_entity_poly.type
_entity_poly.pdbx_seq_one_letter_code
_entity_poly.pdbx_strand_id
1 'polypeptide(L)'
;MSNGIFNVPKAVNEPVKSYAAGSSERESLLRQYDLYLNQDPVNIPMYIGGEKVYSNNKKKLTPPHDLSKVIGYASLGDTTHVVHAIDAALEARKKWAKMPWEERAAIFLRAADLLAGPFRDKLNAATMLCQSKNVHQAEIDAACELIDFFRFNVEYMTQIYRDQPISSTGTWNRLQYRPLEGFVFAITPFNFTSIAGNLSAAPALMGNVV
;
A
#
# COMPACT_ATOMS: atom_id res chain seq x y z
N MET A 1 20.09 -3.66 22.03
CA MET A 1 20.23 -2.76 20.85
C MET A 1 21.37 -3.29 19.98
N SER A 2 21.16 -3.44 18.69
CA SER A 2 22.21 -3.85 17.76
C SER A 2 23.06 -2.62 17.41
N ASN A 3 24.38 -2.77 17.35
CA ASN A 3 25.32 -1.73 16.94
C ASN A 3 25.65 -1.78 15.44
N GLY A 4 24.86 -2.54 14.68
CA GLY A 4 25.07 -2.70 13.24
C GLY A 4 24.68 -1.45 12.44
N ILE A 5 25.29 -1.30 11.28
CA ILE A 5 24.87 -0.35 10.25
C ILE A 5 23.97 -1.09 9.28
N PHE A 6 22.71 -0.66 9.18
CA PHE A 6 21.74 -1.28 8.30
C PHE A 6 21.85 -0.72 6.87
N ASN A 7 21.88 -1.61 5.91
CA ASN A 7 21.79 -1.28 4.49
C ASN A 7 20.57 -1.97 3.91
N VAL A 8 19.70 -1.19 3.28
CA VAL A 8 18.58 -1.74 2.52
C VAL A 8 19.06 -2.25 1.17
N PRO A 9 18.39 -3.25 0.57
CA PRO A 9 18.67 -3.65 -0.80
C PRO A 9 18.53 -2.46 -1.75
N LYS A 10 19.39 -2.41 -2.79
CA LYS A 10 19.22 -1.44 -3.87
C LYS A 10 17.89 -1.71 -4.56
N ALA A 11 17.08 -0.66 -4.72
CA ALA A 11 15.82 -0.79 -5.42
C ALA A 11 16.03 -1.05 -6.91
N VAL A 12 15.25 -1.96 -7.45
CA VAL A 12 15.17 -2.26 -8.89
C VAL A 12 13.70 -2.37 -9.26
N ASN A 13 13.38 -1.91 -10.48
CA ASN A 13 12.02 -1.99 -10.98
C ASN A 13 11.55 -3.44 -11.07
N GLU A 14 10.29 -3.66 -10.73
CA GLU A 14 9.64 -4.95 -10.89
C GLU A 14 9.49 -5.29 -12.37
N PRO A 15 9.91 -6.49 -12.81
CA PRO A 15 9.74 -6.90 -14.19
C PRO A 15 8.26 -6.95 -14.59
N VAL A 16 7.91 -6.27 -15.69
CA VAL A 16 6.57 -6.30 -16.27
C VAL A 16 6.35 -7.65 -16.96
N LYS A 17 5.30 -8.37 -16.59
CA LYS A 17 4.94 -9.64 -17.21
C LYS A 17 4.20 -9.40 -18.53
N SER A 18 4.44 -10.29 -19.50
CA SER A 18 3.89 -10.12 -20.85
C SER A 18 2.45 -10.59 -21.02
N TYR A 19 2.03 -11.55 -20.18
CA TYR A 19 0.73 -12.23 -20.30
C TYR A 19 0.46 -12.75 -21.71
N ALA A 20 1.51 -13.24 -22.37
CA ALA A 20 1.42 -13.79 -23.72
C ALA A 20 0.45 -14.99 -23.79
N ALA A 21 -0.09 -15.25 -24.95
CA ALA A 21 -0.97 -16.41 -25.16
C ALA A 21 -0.25 -17.72 -24.77
N GLY A 22 -0.89 -18.52 -23.90
CA GLY A 22 -0.33 -19.78 -23.40
C GLY A 22 0.70 -19.66 -22.30
N SER A 23 0.97 -18.43 -21.79
CA SER A 23 1.88 -18.27 -20.65
C SER A 23 1.22 -18.60 -19.31
N SER A 24 2.02 -19.10 -18.38
CA SER A 24 1.55 -19.48 -17.04
C SER A 24 0.99 -18.30 -16.24
N GLU A 25 1.58 -17.12 -16.38
CA GLU A 25 1.11 -15.90 -15.74
C GLU A 25 -0.27 -15.47 -16.26
N ARG A 26 -0.54 -15.64 -17.58
CA ARG A 26 -1.86 -15.36 -18.16
C ARG A 26 -2.90 -16.32 -17.63
N GLU A 27 -2.59 -17.60 -17.60
CA GLU A 27 -3.50 -18.63 -17.07
C GLU A 27 -3.80 -18.40 -15.58
N SER A 28 -2.80 -18.06 -14.81
CA SER A 28 -2.95 -17.77 -13.37
C SER A 28 -3.84 -16.55 -13.13
N LEU A 29 -3.60 -15.46 -13.86
CA LEU A 29 -4.43 -14.26 -13.79
C LEU A 29 -5.87 -14.51 -14.20
N LEU A 30 -6.11 -15.25 -15.29
CA LEU A 30 -7.46 -15.56 -15.76
C LEU A 30 -8.24 -16.39 -14.72
N ARG A 31 -7.59 -17.39 -14.10
CA ARG A 31 -8.23 -18.14 -13.00
C ARG A 31 -8.63 -17.23 -11.84
N GLN A 32 -7.77 -16.27 -11.47
CA GLN A 32 -8.07 -15.34 -10.39
C GLN A 32 -9.17 -14.34 -10.77
N TYR A 33 -9.18 -13.88 -12.03
CA TYR A 33 -10.23 -13.00 -12.56
C TYR A 33 -11.59 -13.70 -12.55
N ASP A 34 -11.66 -14.94 -13.07
CA ASP A 34 -12.88 -15.74 -13.10
C ASP A 34 -13.39 -16.06 -11.69
N LEU A 35 -12.48 -16.33 -10.76
CA LEU A 35 -12.83 -16.52 -9.34
C LEU A 35 -13.53 -15.28 -8.78
N TYR A 36 -12.95 -14.10 -8.97
CA TYR A 36 -13.53 -12.85 -8.46
C TYR A 36 -14.82 -12.44 -9.15
N LEU A 37 -14.95 -12.75 -10.44
CA LEU A 37 -16.15 -12.47 -11.22
C LEU A 37 -17.32 -13.36 -10.78
N ASN A 38 -17.06 -14.62 -10.43
CA ASN A 38 -18.10 -15.64 -10.20
C ASN A 38 -18.36 -15.97 -8.73
N GLN A 39 -17.53 -15.47 -7.79
CA GLN A 39 -17.79 -15.63 -6.37
C GLN A 39 -19.00 -14.79 -5.91
N ASP A 40 -19.51 -15.10 -4.73
CA ASP A 40 -20.51 -14.26 -4.07
C ASP A 40 -19.97 -12.84 -3.82
N PRO A 41 -20.84 -11.80 -3.92
CA PRO A 41 -20.41 -10.43 -3.68
C PRO A 41 -19.75 -10.24 -2.31
N VAL A 42 -18.53 -9.69 -2.31
CA VAL A 42 -17.75 -9.50 -1.07
C VAL A 42 -18.24 -8.29 -0.29
N ASN A 43 -18.26 -8.38 1.05
CA ASN A 43 -18.47 -7.23 1.91
C ASN A 43 -17.12 -6.63 2.29
N ILE A 44 -16.88 -5.38 1.85
CA ILE A 44 -15.63 -4.66 2.09
C ILE A 44 -15.80 -3.78 3.32
N PRO A 45 -15.02 -4.03 4.41
CA PRO A 45 -15.07 -3.21 5.61
C PRO A 45 -14.26 -1.92 5.44
N MET A 46 -14.47 -0.98 6.34
CA MET A 46 -13.44 -0.01 6.72
C MET A 46 -12.41 -0.70 7.62
N TYR A 47 -11.16 -0.29 7.54
CA TYR A 47 -10.12 -0.73 8.47
C TYR A 47 -9.76 0.44 9.39
N ILE A 48 -10.13 0.33 10.66
CA ILE A 48 -9.92 1.36 11.66
C ILE A 48 -9.20 0.74 12.86
N GLY A 49 -8.03 1.25 13.20
CA GLY A 49 -7.24 0.73 14.33
C GLY A 49 -6.81 -0.74 14.20
N GLY A 50 -6.74 -1.26 12.96
CA GLY A 50 -6.45 -2.68 12.69
C GLY A 50 -7.69 -3.59 12.67
N GLU A 51 -8.85 -3.06 12.98
CA GLU A 51 -10.11 -3.81 13.04
C GLU A 51 -10.95 -3.64 11.78
N LYS A 52 -11.74 -4.68 11.44
CA LYS A 52 -12.72 -4.64 10.36
C LYS A 52 -14.02 -4.03 10.85
N VAL A 53 -14.36 -2.84 10.38
CA VAL A 53 -15.55 -2.10 10.76
C VAL A 53 -16.54 -2.11 9.60
N TYR A 54 -17.74 -2.63 9.84
CA TYR A 54 -18.83 -2.67 8.86
C TYR A 54 -19.90 -1.66 9.23
N SER A 55 -20.53 -1.06 8.21
CA SER A 55 -21.68 -0.20 8.39
C SER A 55 -22.90 -0.75 7.64
N ASN A 56 -24.10 -0.30 8.04
CA ASN A 56 -25.33 -0.60 7.29
C ASN A 56 -25.45 0.24 6.02
N ASN A 57 -24.76 1.38 5.96
CA ASN A 57 -24.68 2.21 4.76
C ASN A 57 -23.61 1.63 3.83
N LYS A 58 -24.03 1.00 2.73
CA LYS A 58 -23.14 0.30 1.81
C LYS A 58 -23.32 0.80 0.38
N LYS A 59 -22.21 0.95 -0.31
CA LYS A 59 -22.20 1.19 -1.75
C LYS A 59 -22.03 -0.11 -2.51
N LYS A 60 -22.95 -0.37 -3.42
CA LYS A 60 -22.85 -1.49 -4.37
C LYS A 60 -21.69 -1.23 -5.33
N LEU A 61 -20.87 -2.26 -5.56
CA LEU A 61 -19.74 -2.24 -6.48
C LEU A 61 -20.07 -3.13 -7.68
N THR A 62 -19.93 -2.55 -8.85
CA THR A 62 -20.11 -3.23 -10.15
C THR A 62 -18.91 -2.92 -11.03
N PRO A 63 -18.46 -3.85 -11.90
CA PRO A 63 -17.47 -3.51 -12.91
C PRO A 63 -18.01 -2.37 -13.80
N PRO A 64 -17.21 -1.33 -14.11
CA PRO A 64 -17.69 -0.25 -14.99
C PRO A 64 -18.10 -0.72 -16.40
N HIS A 65 -17.57 -1.83 -16.87
CA HIS A 65 -17.90 -2.43 -18.17
C HIS A 65 -19.10 -3.40 -18.12
N ASP A 66 -19.59 -3.77 -16.91
CA ASP A 66 -20.77 -4.62 -16.72
C ASP A 66 -21.52 -4.23 -15.45
N LEU A 67 -22.43 -3.28 -15.58
CA LEU A 67 -23.22 -2.77 -14.44
C LEU A 67 -24.28 -3.76 -13.94
N SER A 68 -24.55 -4.83 -14.68
CA SER A 68 -25.47 -5.90 -14.25
C SER A 68 -24.87 -6.80 -13.18
N LYS A 69 -23.53 -6.93 -13.16
CA LYS A 69 -22.79 -7.78 -12.26
C LYS A 69 -22.45 -7.05 -10.96
N VAL A 70 -22.84 -7.63 -9.84
CA VAL A 70 -22.44 -7.12 -8.50
C VAL A 70 -21.25 -7.92 -8.01
N ILE A 71 -20.14 -7.26 -7.71
CA ILE A 71 -18.91 -7.90 -7.22
C ILE A 71 -18.68 -7.66 -5.73
N GLY A 72 -19.37 -6.69 -5.14
CA GLY A 72 -19.24 -6.44 -3.70
C GLY A 72 -20.05 -5.27 -3.20
N TYR A 73 -19.92 -5.05 -1.90
CA TYR A 73 -20.54 -3.94 -1.16
C TYR A 73 -19.47 -3.30 -0.26
N ALA A 74 -19.18 -2.02 -0.46
CA ALA A 74 -18.26 -1.27 0.38
C ALA A 74 -19.02 -0.57 1.51
N SER A 75 -18.55 -0.75 2.74
CA SER A 75 -19.07 -0.01 3.90
C SER A 75 -18.69 1.46 3.81
N LEU A 76 -19.67 2.35 3.92
CA LEU A 76 -19.47 3.79 3.95
C LEU A 76 -19.46 4.28 5.40
N GLY A 77 -18.44 5.06 5.75
CA GLY A 77 -18.31 5.67 7.07
C GLY A 77 -19.16 6.95 7.20
N ASP A 78 -19.38 7.34 8.44
CA ASP A 78 -19.95 8.61 8.84
C ASP A 78 -18.97 9.36 9.75
N THR A 79 -19.40 10.49 10.32
CA THR A 79 -18.57 11.31 11.21
C THR A 79 -18.02 10.53 12.41
N THR A 80 -18.80 9.59 12.96
CA THR A 80 -18.35 8.80 14.13
C THR A 80 -17.20 7.88 13.77
N HIS A 81 -17.26 7.27 12.58
CA HIS A 81 -16.16 6.45 12.04
C HIS A 81 -14.92 7.28 11.78
N VAL A 82 -15.07 8.50 11.27
CA VAL A 82 -13.93 9.41 11.03
C VAL A 82 -13.26 9.78 12.35
N VAL A 83 -14.02 10.18 13.37
CA VAL A 83 -13.46 10.49 14.70
C VAL A 83 -12.73 9.28 15.27
N HIS A 84 -13.38 8.10 15.23
CA HIS A 84 -12.73 6.85 15.67
C HIS A 84 -11.43 6.55 14.92
N ALA A 85 -11.40 6.78 13.61
CA ALA A 85 -10.18 6.57 12.80
C ALA A 85 -9.04 7.53 13.20
N ILE A 86 -9.38 8.79 13.49
CA ILE A 86 -8.41 9.79 13.98
C ILE A 86 -7.86 9.36 15.35
N ASP A 87 -8.72 9.01 16.27
CA ASP A 87 -8.31 8.58 17.61
C ASP A 87 -7.43 7.33 17.58
N ALA A 88 -7.81 6.33 16.77
CA ALA A 88 -7.03 5.12 16.57
C ALA A 88 -5.66 5.42 15.95
N ALA A 89 -5.59 6.32 14.98
CA ALA A 89 -4.34 6.73 14.36
C ALA A 89 -3.42 7.44 15.39
N LEU A 90 -3.94 8.37 16.18
CA LEU A 90 -3.19 9.08 17.21
C LEU A 90 -2.71 8.14 18.32
N GLU A 91 -3.48 7.13 18.69
CA GLU A 91 -3.02 6.10 19.62
C GLU A 91 -1.90 5.24 19.03
N ALA A 92 -2.05 4.79 17.78
CA ALA A 92 -1.03 4.03 17.07
C ALA A 92 0.30 4.82 16.93
N ARG A 93 0.23 6.14 16.77
CA ARG A 93 1.38 7.03 16.66
C ARG A 93 2.36 6.86 17.81
N LYS A 94 1.88 6.61 19.03
CA LYS A 94 2.72 6.48 20.23
C LYS A 94 3.77 5.37 20.12
N LYS A 95 3.44 4.30 19.40
CA LYS A 95 4.34 3.16 19.15
C LYS A 95 5.03 3.28 17.78
N TRP A 96 4.26 3.60 16.72
CA TRP A 96 4.75 3.62 15.36
C TRP A 96 5.86 4.67 15.14
N ALA A 97 5.70 5.87 15.69
CA ALA A 97 6.70 6.93 15.61
C ALA A 97 8.04 6.60 16.29
N LYS A 98 8.02 5.67 17.25
CA LYS A 98 9.21 5.21 17.99
C LYS A 98 9.83 3.93 17.41
N MET A 99 9.14 3.28 16.47
CA MET A 99 9.66 2.08 15.82
C MET A 99 10.93 2.41 15.05
N PRO A 100 12.01 1.63 15.20
CA PRO A 100 13.23 1.80 14.41
C PRO A 100 12.90 1.85 12.91
N TRP A 101 13.60 2.71 12.18
CA TRP A 101 13.32 2.90 10.76
C TRP A 101 13.54 1.62 9.94
N GLU A 102 14.52 0.80 10.33
CA GLU A 102 14.81 -0.50 9.70
C GLU A 102 13.67 -1.51 9.87
N GLU A 103 12.97 -1.49 10.99
CA GLU A 103 11.80 -2.33 11.20
C GLU A 103 10.63 -1.88 10.33
N ARG A 104 10.41 -0.56 10.20
CA ARG A 104 9.42 -0.03 9.26
C ARG A 104 9.77 -0.39 7.83
N ALA A 105 11.04 -0.20 7.43
CA ALA A 105 11.53 -0.60 6.11
C ALA A 105 11.27 -2.08 5.80
N ALA A 106 11.52 -2.97 6.76
CA ALA A 106 11.30 -4.40 6.60
C ALA A 106 9.83 -4.74 6.31
N ILE A 107 8.88 -4.03 6.94
CA ILE A 107 7.44 -4.20 6.67
C ILE A 107 7.11 -3.88 5.21
N PHE A 108 7.61 -2.75 4.68
CA PHE A 108 7.33 -2.34 3.30
C PHE A 108 8.03 -3.22 2.27
N LEU A 109 9.27 -3.64 2.53
CA LEU A 109 9.97 -4.59 1.66
C LEU A 109 9.24 -5.95 1.64
N ARG A 110 8.78 -6.42 2.80
CA ARG A 110 7.96 -7.64 2.87
C ARG A 110 6.64 -7.49 2.13
N ALA A 111 5.99 -6.34 2.20
CA ALA A 111 4.78 -6.06 1.43
C ALA A 111 5.06 -6.08 -0.08
N ALA A 112 6.19 -5.51 -0.54
CA ALA A 112 6.61 -5.58 -1.93
C ALA A 112 6.79 -7.03 -2.41
N ASP A 113 7.44 -7.89 -1.62
CA ASP A 113 7.61 -9.31 -1.96
C ASP A 113 6.29 -10.06 -2.06
N LEU A 114 5.36 -9.79 -1.14
CA LEU A 114 4.03 -10.38 -1.17
C LEU A 114 3.24 -9.94 -2.41
N LEU A 115 3.35 -8.67 -2.79
CA LEU A 115 2.71 -8.14 -4.00
C LEU A 115 3.34 -8.71 -5.27
N ALA A 116 4.66 -8.82 -5.33
CA ALA A 116 5.37 -9.41 -6.48
C ALA A 116 5.07 -10.90 -6.65
N GLY A 117 4.72 -11.60 -5.57
CA GLY A 117 4.42 -13.02 -5.53
C GLY A 117 2.92 -13.33 -5.43
N PRO A 118 2.44 -13.83 -4.28
CA PRO A 118 1.10 -14.44 -4.15
C PRO A 118 -0.07 -13.48 -4.29
N PHE A 119 0.16 -12.16 -4.22
CA PHE A 119 -0.90 -11.17 -4.34
C PHE A 119 -0.96 -10.47 -5.70
N ARG A 120 0.00 -10.72 -6.62
CA ARG A 120 0.06 -10.05 -7.92
C ARG A 120 -1.20 -10.27 -8.75
N ASP A 121 -1.59 -11.51 -8.97
CA ASP A 121 -2.78 -11.84 -9.77
C ASP A 121 -4.06 -11.35 -9.10
N LYS A 122 -4.12 -11.39 -7.77
CA LYS A 122 -5.26 -10.86 -7.01
C LYS A 122 -5.43 -9.36 -7.20
N LEU A 123 -4.33 -8.62 -7.14
CA LEU A 123 -4.32 -7.18 -7.32
C LEU A 123 -4.71 -6.80 -8.75
N ASN A 124 -4.11 -7.48 -9.73
CA ASN A 124 -4.40 -7.25 -11.14
C ASN A 124 -5.85 -7.60 -11.49
N ALA A 125 -6.35 -8.77 -11.09
CA ALA A 125 -7.73 -9.18 -11.33
C ALA A 125 -8.74 -8.20 -10.68
N ALA A 126 -8.50 -7.76 -9.45
CA ALA A 126 -9.34 -6.78 -8.79
C ALA A 126 -9.32 -5.42 -9.53
N THR A 127 -8.15 -4.98 -9.99
CA THR A 127 -8.00 -3.74 -10.76
C THR A 127 -8.72 -3.82 -12.12
N MET A 128 -8.60 -4.96 -12.82
CA MET A 128 -9.31 -5.18 -14.08
C MET A 128 -10.83 -5.12 -13.89
N LEU A 129 -11.35 -5.75 -12.83
CA LEU A 129 -12.79 -5.75 -12.54
C LEU A 129 -13.30 -4.40 -12.03
N CYS A 130 -12.62 -3.79 -11.05
CA CYS A 130 -13.12 -2.59 -10.38
C CYS A 130 -12.88 -1.31 -11.17
N GLN A 131 -11.90 -1.29 -12.08
CA GLN A 131 -11.51 -0.11 -12.84
C GLN A 131 -11.63 -0.29 -14.36
N SER A 132 -12.08 -1.46 -14.83
CA SER A 132 -12.18 -1.81 -16.26
C SER A 132 -10.86 -1.64 -17.04
N LYS A 133 -9.75 -1.86 -16.38
CA LYS A 133 -8.43 -1.83 -17.00
C LYS A 133 -8.13 -3.15 -17.69
N ASN A 134 -7.42 -3.09 -18.81
CA ASN A 134 -6.87 -4.29 -19.41
C ASN A 134 -5.68 -4.83 -18.61
N VAL A 135 -5.19 -6.02 -18.97
CA VAL A 135 -4.12 -6.70 -18.24
C VAL A 135 -2.84 -5.87 -18.17
N HIS A 136 -2.45 -5.19 -19.25
CA HIS A 136 -1.23 -4.38 -19.28
C HIS A 136 -1.34 -3.13 -18.39
N GLN A 137 -2.50 -2.50 -18.38
CA GLN A 137 -2.77 -1.37 -17.48
C GLN A 137 -2.74 -1.82 -16.02
N ALA A 138 -3.40 -2.95 -15.69
CA ALA A 138 -3.40 -3.48 -14.33
C ALA A 138 -1.99 -3.88 -13.88
N GLU A 139 -1.22 -4.54 -14.75
CA GLU A 139 0.14 -4.97 -14.45
C GLU A 139 1.05 -3.78 -14.15
N ILE A 140 0.99 -2.73 -14.95
CA ILE A 140 1.85 -1.55 -14.79
C ILE A 140 1.32 -0.68 -13.65
N ASP A 141 0.05 -0.25 -13.70
CA ASP A 141 -0.51 0.77 -12.81
C ASP A 141 -0.88 0.25 -11.42
N ALA A 142 -1.03 -1.07 -11.25
CA ALA A 142 -1.37 -1.65 -9.96
C ALA A 142 -0.20 -2.44 -9.37
N ALA A 143 0.21 -3.53 -10.03
CA ALA A 143 1.21 -4.42 -9.44
C ALA A 143 2.61 -3.81 -9.47
N CYS A 144 3.19 -3.58 -10.64
CA CYS A 144 4.58 -3.13 -10.77
C CYS A 144 4.82 -1.81 -10.06
N GLU A 145 3.96 -0.82 -10.28
CA GLU A 145 4.14 0.50 -9.70
C GLU A 145 4.03 0.49 -8.17
N LEU A 146 3.11 -0.28 -7.56
CA LEU A 146 3.02 -0.35 -6.11
C LEU A 146 4.20 -1.09 -5.49
N ILE A 147 4.68 -2.16 -6.13
CA ILE A 147 5.89 -2.88 -5.72
C ILE A 147 7.10 -1.94 -5.75
N ASP A 148 7.22 -1.19 -6.84
CA ASP A 148 8.32 -0.24 -7.03
C ASP A 148 8.23 0.90 -6.00
N PHE A 149 7.06 1.47 -5.75
CA PHE A 149 6.89 2.47 -4.69
C PHE A 149 7.41 1.96 -3.35
N PHE A 150 7.09 0.74 -2.96
CA PHE A 150 7.54 0.21 -1.68
C PHE A 150 9.06 -0.01 -1.64
N ARG A 151 9.66 -0.50 -2.70
CA ARG A 151 11.11 -0.71 -2.78
C ARG A 151 11.88 0.61 -2.85
N PHE A 152 11.50 1.50 -3.76
CA PHE A 152 12.19 2.78 -3.97
C PHE A 152 12.00 3.75 -2.82
N ASN A 153 10.81 3.82 -2.21
CA ASN A 153 10.60 4.67 -1.04
C ASN A 153 11.46 4.24 0.15
N VAL A 154 11.70 2.94 0.34
CA VAL A 154 12.64 2.46 1.38
C VAL A 154 14.06 2.92 1.07
N GLU A 155 14.51 2.83 -0.17
CA GLU A 155 15.83 3.34 -0.57
C GLU A 155 15.91 4.86 -0.37
N TYR A 156 14.93 5.62 -0.84
CA TYR A 156 14.89 7.09 -0.68
C TYR A 156 14.83 7.53 0.78
N MET A 157 14.09 6.83 1.64
CA MET A 157 14.12 7.07 3.08
C MET A 157 15.53 6.96 3.64
N THR A 158 16.30 5.93 3.23
CA THR A 158 17.68 5.77 3.71
C THR A 158 18.61 6.84 3.18
N GLN A 159 18.39 7.33 1.96
CA GLN A 159 19.13 8.48 1.41
C GLN A 159 18.84 9.75 2.23
N ILE A 160 17.58 10.03 2.55
CA ILE A 160 17.20 11.16 3.41
C ILE A 160 17.89 11.06 4.78
N TYR A 161 17.87 9.89 5.41
CA TYR A 161 18.50 9.70 6.72
C TYR A 161 20.03 9.77 6.72
N ARG A 162 20.67 9.54 5.58
CA ARG A 162 22.12 9.75 5.40
C ARG A 162 22.52 11.21 5.25
N ASP A 163 21.58 12.07 4.88
CA ASP A 163 21.83 13.51 4.76
C ASP A 163 21.99 14.12 6.17
N GLN A 164 23.23 14.35 6.55
CA GLN A 164 23.63 14.81 7.87
C GLN A 164 24.51 16.05 7.76
N PRO A 165 24.47 16.95 8.74
CA PRO A 165 25.29 18.14 8.75
C PRO A 165 26.78 17.80 8.87
N ILE A 166 27.62 18.70 8.35
CA ILE A 166 29.07 18.56 8.43
C ILE A 166 29.51 18.63 9.88
N SER A 167 30.34 17.68 10.29
CA SER A 167 31.01 17.68 11.59
C SER A 167 32.39 18.30 11.47
N SER A 168 32.88 19.00 12.51
CA SER A 168 34.19 19.55 12.60
C SER A 168 35.03 18.79 13.63
N THR A 169 36.37 19.09 13.69
CA THR A 169 37.25 18.48 14.67
C THR A 169 36.74 18.70 16.08
N GLY A 170 36.56 17.63 16.84
CA GLY A 170 36.05 17.66 18.21
C GLY A 170 34.54 17.87 18.34
N THR A 171 33.80 17.99 17.26
CA THR A 171 32.32 18.16 17.27
C THR A 171 31.66 17.19 16.32
N TRP A 172 30.67 16.49 16.82
CA TRP A 172 29.86 15.55 16.01
C TRP A 172 28.43 16.11 15.87
N ASN A 173 28.09 16.63 14.70
CA ASN A 173 26.79 17.18 14.37
C ASN A 173 25.90 16.11 13.75
N ARG A 174 24.67 15.99 14.26
CA ARG A 174 23.67 15.05 13.72
C ARG A 174 22.28 15.65 13.74
N LEU A 175 21.49 15.31 12.73
CA LEU A 175 20.05 15.52 12.68
C LEU A 175 19.34 14.30 13.25
N GLN A 176 18.28 14.55 13.98
CA GLN A 176 17.30 13.55 14.36
C GLN A 176 15.99 13.83 13.62
N TYR A 177 15.64 12.95 12.69
CA TYR A 177 14.40 13.05 11.95
C TYR A 177 13.23 12.56 12.83
N ARG A 178 12.19 13.37 12.93
CA ARG A 178 10.98 13.07 13.69
C ARG A 178 9.78 13.02 12.76
N PRO A 179 8.81 12.09 13.00
CA PRO A 179 7.51 12.13 12.34
C PRO A 179 6.79 13.45 12.64
N LEU A 180 5.86 13.83 11.76
CA LEU A 180 5.01 15.00 11.93
C LEU A 180 4.12 14.88 13.16
N GLU A 181 3.68 16.00 13.70
CA GLU A 181 2.64 16.03 14.73
C GLU A 181 1.27 15.69 14.13
N GLY A 182 0.42 15.03 14.93
CA GLY A 182 -0.92 14.67 14.50
C GLY A 182 -0.93 13.45 13.57
N PHE A 183 -1.71 13.53 12.51
CA PHE A 183 -1.90 12.50 11.49
C PHE A 183 -1.84 13.09 10.08
N VAL A 184 -1.59 12.25 9.10
CA VAL A 184 -1.67 12.62 7.68
C VAL A 184 -3.04 12.24 7.15
N PHE A 185 -3.71 13.16 6.47
CA PHE A 185 -4.96 12.90 5.77
C PHE A 185 -4.67 12.66 4.29
N ALA A 186 -5.02 11.47 3.79
CA ALA A 186 -4.79 11.07 2.41
C ALA A 186 -6.12 10.83 1.70
N ILE A 187 -6.34 11.52 0.57
CA ILE A 187 -7.48 11.28 -0.32
C ILE A 187 -6.94 10.59 -1.56
N THR A 188 -7.25 9.31 -1.72
CA THR A 188 -6.73 8.50 -2.81
C THR A 188 -7.58 8.65 -4.07
N PRO A 189 -6.98 8.58 -5.28
CA PRO A 189 -7.74 8.51 -6.52
C PRO A 189 -8.49 7.19 -6.63
N PHE A 190 -9.58 7.19 -7.40
CA PHE A 190 -10.40 6.00 -7.62
C PHE A 190 -9.87 5.08 -8.72
N ASN A 191 -8.94 5.54 -9.54
CA ASN A 191 -8.54 4.91 -10.80
C ASN A 191 -7.08 4.41 -10.84
N PHE A 192 -6.34 4.52 -9.73
CA PHE A 192 -4.97 4.00 -9.59
C PHE A 192 -4.78 3.28 -8.28
N THR A 193 -4.72 1.95 -8.33
CA THR A 193 -4.52 1.09 -7.15
C THR A 193 -3.16 1.35 -6.49
N SER A 194 -2.11 1.55 -7.28
CA SER A 194 -0.76 1.85 -6.79
C SER A 194 -0.71 3.16 -6.00
N ILE A 195 -1.34 4.22 -6.52
CA ILE A 195 -1.37 5.52 -5.85
C ILE A 195 -2.20 5.43 -4.56
N ALA A 196 -3.31 4.68 -4.57
CA ALA A 196 -4.09 4.45 -3.35
C ALA A 196 -3.25 3.78 -2.24
N GLY A 197 -2.42 2.82 -2.59
CA GLY A 197 -1.47 2.20 -1.67
C GLY A 197 -0.35 3.15 -1.23
N ASN A 198 0.30 3.81 -2.18
CA ASN A 198 1.48 4.64 -1.92
C ASN A 198 1.18 5.93 -1.16
N LEU A 199 0.03 6.56 -1.39
CA LEU A 199 -0.31 7.85 -0.78
C LEU A 199 -0.37 7.77 0.75
N SER A 200 -0.79 6.63 1.30
CA SER A 200 -0.75 6.35 2.73
C SER A 200 0.57 5.70 3.18
N ALA A 201 1.18 4.89 2.33
CA ALA A 201 2.38 4.13 2.65
C ALA A 201 3.62 5.01 2.81
N ALA A 202 3.84 5.99 1.91
CA ALA A 202 5.01 6.85 1.94
C ALA A 202 5.14 7.64 3.26
N PRO A 203 4.11 8.35 3.76
CA PRO A 203 4.21 8.99 5.07
C PRO A 203 4.30 7.98 6.23
N ALA A 204 3.64 6.82 6.12
CA ALA A 204 3.74 5.79 7.15
C ALA A 204 5.16 5.23 7.28
N LEU A 205 5.85 5.00 6.17
CA LEU A 205 7.26 4.57 6.16
C LEU A 205 8.16 5.56 6.94
N MET A 206 7.89 6.87 6.84
CA MET A 206 8.62 7.91 7.56
C MET A 206 8.19 8.06 9.03
N GLY A 207 7.36 7.14 9.53
CA GLY A 207 6.94 7.08 10.94
C GLY A 207 5.67 7.87 11.28
N ASN A 208 4.97 8.40 10.28
CA ASN A 208 3.69 9.07 10.47
C ASN A 208 2.54 8.06 10.57
N VAL A 209 1.42 8.50 11.10
CA VAL A 209 0.13 7.78 11.02
C VAL A 209 -0.78 8.47 10.01
N VAL A 210 -1.63 7.69 9.34
CA VAL A 210 -2.43 8.14 8.20
C VAL A 210 -3.90 7.79 8.43
#